data_da85349292c8c0eae7ee432b268fa1c8
#
_entry.id   da85349292c8c0eae7ee432b268fa1c8
#
_cell.length_a   1.000
_cell.length_b   1.000
_cell.length_c   1.000
_cell.angle_alpha   90.00
_cell.angle_beta   90.00
_cell.angle_gamma   90.00
#
_symmetry.space_group_name_H-M   'P 1'
#
loop_
_entity.id
_entity.type
_entity.pdbx_description
1 polymer ?
#
loop_
_entity_poly.entity_id
_entity_poly.type
_entity_poly.pdbx_seq_one_letter_code
_entity_poly.pdbx_strand_id
1 'polypeptide(L)'
;MRKIYKRITTILLVMTLGMAVIACGKEETPANVRVGSLKGPTSIGLVELMERAEYGETANTYSFTMETAADTLLTMMVQKELDIALVPANVASVLYNKTEGQIAVVDINTLGVLYMIGSDESITDIKDLKGKTIYLTGKGTTPDYVLQYVLEENGLSKEDVNLEYKSEAAEVAAVLSTGEPAIGLLPQPFVTATMVKNENLNIIFDMNAEWNKIQGEDGSMMVTGVTVVRKEFLEENEGAVKLFLQDHKQSAEYVNNDIEAAASLVVKLGIIEKEPVAKKAIPNCNITYIDSEEMKNALSGYLDVLYKKDAKAIGGNLPAEDFYYLGK
;
A
#
# COMPACT_ATOMS: atom_id res chain seq x y z
N MET A 1 11.98 -49.94 53.85
CA MET A 1 11.20 -50.01 52.60
C MET A 1 10.21 -48.87 52.42
N ARG A 2 9.40 -48.46 53.40
CA ARG A 2 8.38 -47.36 53.26
C ARG A 2 8.95 -45.93 52.94
N LYS A 3 10.19 -45.62 53.33
CA LYS A 3 10.82 -44.32 53.07
C LYS A 3 11.41 -44.18 51.66
N ILE A 4 11.73 -45.29 50.99
CA ILE A 4 12.27 -45.30 49.64
C ILE A 4 11.12 -45.14 48.63
N TYR A 5 9.97 -45.75 48.85
CA TYR A 5 8.79 -45.57 47.99
C TYR A 5 8.27 -44.13 47.99
N LYS A 6 8.28 -43.41 49.14
CA LYS A 6 7.86 -41.99 49.17
C LYS A 6 8.80 -41.06 48.39
N ARG A 7 10.11 -41.35 48.34
CA ARG A 7 11.06 -40.55 47.58
C ARG A 7 10.96 -40.80 46.07
N ILE A 8 10.69 -42.04 45.67
CA ILE A 8 10.50 -42.38 44.24
C ILE A 8 9.19 -41.82 43.71
N THR A 9 8.09 -41.81 44.49
CA THR A 9 6.81 -41.23 44.08
C THR A 9 6.88 -39.70 43.95
N THR A 10 7.70 -39.03 44.81
CA THR A 10 7.88 -37.56 44.73
C THR A 10 8.75 -37.16 43.53
N ILE A 11 9.74 -37.95 43.14
CA ILE A 11 10.58 -37.70 41.96
C ILE A 11 9.80 -37.96 40.66
N LEU A 12 8.94 -39.00 40.62
CA LEU A 12 8.07 -39.22 39.45
C LEU A 12 7.01 -38.11 39.27
N LEU A 13 6.48 -37.57 40.38
CA LEU A 13 5.48 -36.48 40.32
C LEU A 13 6.08 -35.12 39.89
N VAL A 14 7.38 -34.89 40.18
CA VAL A 14 8.10 -33.69 39.74
C VAL A 14 8.50 -33.81 38.29
N MET A 15 8.80 -35.02 37.75
CA MET A 15 9.06 -35.21 36.33
C MET A 15 7.81 -35.10 35.45
N THR A 16 6.60 -35.39 35.96
CA THR A 16 5.36 -35.24 35.19
C THR A 16 4.82 -33.81 35.20
N LEU A 17 5.24 -32.94 36.13
CA LEU A 17 4.86 -31.51 36.15
C LEU A 17 5.78 -30.63 35.30
N GLY A 18 6.93 -31.15 34.85
CA GLY A 18 7.86 -30.43 33.97
C GLY A 18 7.55 -30.49 32.46
N MET A 19 6.54 -31.28 32.04
CA MET A 19 6.15 -31.48 30.64
C MET A 19 4.86 -30.75 30.23
N ALA A 20 4.31 -29.85 31.03
CA ALA A 20 3.04 -29.19 30.75
C ALA A 20 3.16 -27.68 30.48
N VAL A 21 4.31 -27.20 30.05
CA VAL A 21 4.46 -25.82 29.48
C VAL A 21 5.21 -25.89 28.16
N ILE A 22 4.70 -26.73 27.24
CA ILE A 22 4.84 -26.41 25.82
C ILE A 22 3.66 -25.49 25.54
N ALA A 23 3.86 -24.20 25.77
CA ALA A 23 2.99 -23.18 25.22
C ALA A 23 2.91 -23.45 23.70
N CYS A 24 1.72 -23.77 23.21
CA CYS A 24 1.39 -23.75 21.78
C CYS A 24 1.52 -22.32 21.23
N GLY A 25 2.74 -21.80 21.11
CA GLY A 25 3.06 -20.89 20.07
C GLY A 25 3.34 -21.76 18.84
N LYS A 26 2.54 -21.69 17.80
CA LYS A 26 2.94 -22.23 16.51
C LYS A 26 4.30 -21.61 16.20
N GLU A 27 5.35 -22.44 16.08
CA GLU A 27 6.66 -21.96 15.67
C GLU A 27 6.52 -21.25 14.30
N GLU A 28 7.13 -20.09 14.18
CA GLU A 28 7.23 -19.40 12.90
C GLU A 28 8.07 -20.28 11.96
N THR A 29 7.39 -21.03 11.10
CA THR A 29 8.04 -21.98 10.19
C THR A 29 8.32 -21.27 8.87
N PRO A 30 9.60 -21.09 8.48
CA PRO A 30 9.97 -20.50 7.22
C PRO A 30 9.48 -21.30 6.01
N ALA A 31 9.21 -20.60 4.90
CA ALA A 31 8.81 -21.21 3.64
C ALA A 31 9.42 -20.48 2.43
N ASN A 32 9.21 -21.03 1.23
CA ASN A 32 9.42 -20.30 -0.01
C ASN A 32 8.21 -19.41 -0.26
N VAL A 33 8.41 -18.09 -0.36
CA VAL A 33 7.36 -17.10 -0.50
C VAL A 33 7.55 -16.33 -1.82
N ARG A 34 6.54 -16.38 -2.69
CA ARG A 34 6.54 -15.66 -3.97
C ARG A 34 5.79 -14.35 -3.81
N VAL A 35 6.52 -13.24 -3.90
CA VAL A 35 5.98 -11.90 -3.64
C VAL A 35 5.92 -11.11 -4.95
N GLY A 36 4.75 -10.62 -5.30
CA GLY A 36 4.54 -9.69 -6.41
C GLY A 36 4.38 -8.25 -5.91
N SER A 37 4.85 -7.26 -6.67
CA SER A 37 4.61 -5.86 -6.35
C SER A 37 4.42 -5.00 -7.59
N LEU A 38 3.64 -3.93 -7.48
CA LEU A 38 3.47 -2.96 -8.56
C LEU A 38 4.62 -1.95 -8.51
N LYS A 39 5.29 -1.73 -9.65
CA LYS A 39 6.40 -0.77 -9.78
C LYS A 39 5.94 0.64 -9.39
N GLY A 40 6.54 1.18 -8.35
CA GLY A 40 6.18 2.49 -7.81
C GLY A 40 6.20 2.49 -6.28
N PRO A 41 5.39 3.32 -5.62
CA PRO A 41 5.36 3.44 -4.16
C PRO A 41 5.20 2.10 -3.42
N THR A 42 4.32 1.22 -3.88
CA THR A 42 4.10 -0.11 -3.26
C THR A 42 5.36 -1.00 -3.26
N SER A 43 6.25 -0.87 -4.25
CA SER A 43 7.52 -1.60 -4.28
C SER A 43 8.62 -0.94 -3.46
N ILE A 44 8.53 0.37 -3.20
CA ILE A 44 9.54 1.11 -2.45
C ILE A 44 9.65 0.57 -1.01
N GLY A 45 8.51 0.23 -0.38
CA GLY A 45 8.49 -0.34 0.97
C GLY A 45 9.16 -1.71 1.12
N LEU A 46 9.47 -2.40 0.00
CA LEU A 46 10.11 -3.73 -0.01
C LEU A 46 11.62 -3.72 -0.29
N VAL A 47 12.22 -2.57 -0.61
CA VAL A 47 13.59 -2.56 -1.19
C VAL A 47 14.65 -3.10 -0.25
N GLU A 48 14.55 -2.87 1.06
CA GLU A 48 15.46 -3.41 2.07
C GLU A 48 15.24 -4.92 2.24
N LEU A 49 14.00 -5.37 2.28
CA LEU A 49 13.68 -6.80 2.31
C LEU A 49 14.21 -7.52 1.07
N MET A 50 14.07 -6.93 -0.13
CA MET A 50 14.64 -7.49 -1.36
C MET A 50 16.15 -7.62 -1.29
N GLU A 51 16.83 -6.63 -0.72
CA GLU A 51 18.29 -6.67 -0.55
C GLU A 51 18.71 -7.74 0.47
N ARG A 52 18.10 -7.79 1.66
CA ARG A 52 18.38 -8.84 2.66
C ARG A 52 18.15 -10.24 2.10
N ALA A 53 17.07 -10.42 1.35
CA ALA A 53 16.77 -11.72 0.73
C ALA A 53 17.83 -12.12 -0.32
N GLU A 54 18.34 -11.17 -1.11
CA GLU A 54 19.43 -11.39 -2.06
C GLU A 54 20.71 -11.92 -1.35
N TYR A 55 20.99 -11.43 -0.13
CA TYR A 55 22.12 -11.88 0.68
C TYR A 55 21.84 -13.09 1.57
N GLY A 56 20.61 -13.63 1.56
CA GLY A 56 20.23 -14.77 2.40
C GLY A 56 20.10 -14.42 3.89
N GLU A 57 19.76 -13.17 4.21
CA GLU A 57 19.63 -12.64 5.58
C GLU A 57 18.19 -12.65 6.09
N THR A 58 17.31 -13.42 5.45
CA THR A 58 15.91 -13.58 5.82
C THR A 58 15.62 -15.02 6.24
N ALA A 59 14.63 -15.21 7.15
CA ALA A 59 14.23 -16.55 7.55
C ALA A 59 13.48 -17.27 6.42
N ASN A 60 12.53 -16.60 5.75
CA ASN A 60 11.90 -17.11 4.55
C ASN A 60 12.87 -17.07 3.36
N THR A 61 12.65 -17.93 2.39
CA THR A 61 13.26 -17.80 1.05
C THR A 61 12.29 -17.05 0.16
N TYR A 62 12.67 -15.85 -0.31
CA TYR A 62 11.82 -15.02 -1.14
C TYR A 62 12.17 -15.10 -2.62
N SER A 63 11.13 -15.00 -3.47
CA SER A 63 11.28 -14.63 -4.87
C SER A 63 10.37 -13.44 -5.16
N PHE A 64 10.93 -12.39 -5.78
CA PHE A 64 10.20 -11.15 -6.05
C PHE A 64 9.94 -10.99 -7.55
N THR A 65 8.72 -10.56 -7.87
CA THR A 65 8.30 -10.17 -9.22
C THR A 65 7.74 -8.76 -9.16
N MET A 66 8.28 -7.85 -9.98
CA MET A 66 7.80 -6.48 -10.07
C MET A 66 7.16 -6.24 -11.43
N GLU A 67 5.90 -5.82 -11.43
CA GLU A 67 5.10 -5.58 -12.64
C GLU A 67 4.71 -4.11 -12.75
N THR A 68 4.44 -3.65 -13.97
CA THR A 68 3.98 -2.28 -14.24
C THR A 68 2.46 -2.17 -14.31
N ALA A 69 1.76 -3.30 -14.47
CA ALA A 69 0.31 -3.37 -14.57
C ALA A 69 -0.27 -4.24 -13.44
N ALA A 70 -1.24 -3.71 -12.71
CA ALA A 70 -1.91 -4.43 -11.63
C ALA A 70 -2.62 -5.69 -12.12
N ASP A 71 -3.23 -5.66 -13.31
CA ASP A 71 -3.93 -6.83 -13.88
C ASP A 71 -3.03 -8.04 -14.10
N THR A 72 -1.72 -7.84 -14.36
CA THR A 72 -0.73 -8.92 -14.45
C THR A 72 -0.58 -9.59 -13.07
N LEU A 73 -0.40 -8.81 -12.00
CA LEU A 73 -0.31 -9.35 -10.64
C LEU A 73 -1.59 -10.09 -10.22
N LEU A 74 -2.78 -9.54 -10.57
CA LEU A 74 -4.04 -10.23 -10.31
C LEU A 74 -4.12 -11.59 -11.01
N THR A 75 -3.69 -11.65 -12.26
CA THR A 75 -3.66 -12.90 -13.03
C THR A 75 -2.73 -13.92 -12.37
N MET A 76 -1.52 -13.51 -11.98
CA MET A 76 -0.54 -14.37 -11.30
C MET A 76 -1.06 -14.86 -9.93
N MET A 77 -1.79 -14.02 -9.17
CA MET A 77 -2.44 -14.42 -7.92
C MET A 77 -3.50 -15.49 -8.15
N VAL A 78 -4.38 -15.31 -9.16
CA VAL A 78 -5.42 -16.28 -9.52
C VAL A 78 -4.80 -17.59 -10.02
N GLN A 79 -3.70 -17.54 -10.79
CA GLN A 79 -2.98 -18.73 -11.29
C GLN A 79 -2.10 -19.39 -10.22
N LYS A 80 -2.09 -18.86 -9.00
CA LYS A 80 -1.24 -19.33 -7.87
C LYS A 80 0.27 -19.28 -8.18
N GLU A 81 0.67 -18.34 -9.04
CA GLU A 81 2.08 -18.06 -9.32
C GLU A 81 2.71 -17.16 -8.26
N LEU A 82 1.89 -16.40 -7.52
CA LEU A 82 2.26 -15.59 -6.36
C LEU A 82 1.51 -16.07 -5.12
N ASP A 83 2.13 -15.90 -3.95
CA ASP A 83 1.55 -16.17 -2.64
C ASP A 83 1.07 -14.88 -1.97
N ILE A 84 1.85 -13.80 -2.14
CA ILE A 84 1.62 -12.47 -1.60
C ILE A 84 1.75 -11.46 -2.76
N ALA A 85 0.93 -10.41 -2.75
CA ALA A 85 1.06 -9.31 -3.71
C ALA A 85 0.77 -7.95 -3.08
N LEU A 86 1.57 -6.94 -3.44
CA LEU A 86 1.36 -5.54 -3.08
C LEU A 86 0.66 -4.84 -4.25
N VAL A 87 -0.60 -4.47 -4.04
CA VAL A 87 -1.50 -3.98 -5.09
C VAL A 87 -2.29 -2.74 -4.62
N PRO A 88 -2.89 -1.96 -5.55
CA PRO A 88 -3.79 -0.88 -5.15
C PRO A 88 -4.99 -1.40 -4.33
N ALA A 89 -5.40 -0.62 -3.33
CA ALA A 89 -6.45 -1.00 -2.39
C ALA A 89 -7.79 -1.39 -3.06
N ASN A 90 -8.23 -0.61 -4.04
CA ASN A 90 -9.45 -0.92 -4.79
C ASN A 90 -9.29 -2.20 -5.64
N VAL A 91 -8.10 -2.44 -6.18
CA VAL A 91 -7.78 -3.64 -6.97
C VAL A 91 -7.80 -4.89 -6.09
N ALA A 92 -7.34 -4.80 -4.83
CA ALA A 92 -7.46 -5.89 -3.85
C ALA A 92 -8.94 -6.27 -3.61
N SER A 93 -9.84 -5.28 -3.47
CA SER A 93 -11.28 -5.52 -3.35
C SER A 93 -11.86 -6.18 -4.62
N VAL A 94 -11.46 -5.71 -5.81
CA VAL A 94 -11.85 -6.34 -7.09
C VAL A 94 -11.39 -7.80 -7.14
N LEU A 95 -10.16 -8.10 -6.71
CA LEU A 95 -9.62 -9.46 -6.68
C LEU A 95 -10.41 -10.34 -5.70
N TYR A 96 -10.69 -9.83 -4.49
CA TYR A 96 -11.50 -10.53 -3.50
C TYR A 96 -12.87 -10.91 -4.07
N ASN A 97 -13.59 -9.96 -4.68
CA ASN A 97 -14.89 -10.22 -5.27
C ASN A 97 -14.83 -11.21 -6.45
N LYS A 98 -13.82 -11.10 -7.32
CA LYS A 98 -13.62 -12.01 -8.46
C LYS A 98 -13.22 -13.43 -8.05
N THR A 99 -12.55 -13.59 -6.94
CA THR A 99 -12.08 -14.89 -6.44
C THR A 99 -13.02 -15.48 -5.38
N GLU A 100 -14.20 -14.86 -5.17
CA GLU A 100 -15.17 -15.32 -4.15
C GLU A 100 -14.52 -15.44 -2.76
N GLY A 101 -13.69 -14.47 -2.41
CA GLY A 101 -13.09 -14.39 -1.09
C GLY A 101 -11.79 -15.18 -0.89
N GLN A 102 -11.07 -15.58 -1.95
CA GLN A 102 -9.86 -16.41 -1.83
C GLN A 102 -8.59 -15.66 -1.46
N ILE A 103 -8.67 -14.35 -1.17
CA ILE A 103 -7.54 -13.54 -0.68
C ILE A 103 -7.92 -12.80 0.60
N ALA A 104 -6.91 -12.41 1.38
CA ALA A 104 -7.07 -11.50 2.50
C ALA A 104 -6.02 -10.38 2.43
N VAL A 105 -6.37 -9.19 2.94
CA VAL A 105 -5.43 -8.09 3.16
C VAL A 105 -4.76 -8.28 4.51
N VAL A 106 -3.43 -8.15 4.55
CA VAL A 106 -2.61 -8.36 5.75
C VAL A 106 -1.98 -7.08 6.28
N ASP A 107 -1.76 -6.08 5.43
CA ASP A 107 -1.33 -4.73 5.82
C ASP A 107 -1.71 -3.67 4.78
N ILE A 108 -1.68 -2.40 5.20
CA ILE A 108 -1.61 -1.23 4.33
C ILE A 108 -0.13 -0.86 4.21
N ASN A 109 0.38 -0.80 2.99
CA ASN A 109 1.79 -0.51 2.70
C ASN A 109 2.04 0.90 2.17
N THR A 110 1.01 1.58 1.68
CA THR A 110 1.11 2.91 1.07
C THR A 110 -0.17 3.70 1.31
N LEU A 111 -0.06 4.87 1.92
CA LEU A 111 -1.17 5.82 2.03
C LEU A 111 -1.28 6.70 0.77
N GLY A 112 -2.00 7.82 0.84
CA GLY A 112 -2.24 8.69 -0.31
C GLY A 112 -0.95 9.22 -0.93
N VAL A 113 -0.83 9.09 -2.25
CA VAL A 113 0.35 9.51 -3.05
C VAL A 113 0.00 10.50 -4.14
N LEU A 114 -1.24 11.00 -4.15
CA LEU A 114 -1.75 11.94 -5.16
C LEU A 114 -1.52 13.37 -4.72
N TYR A 115 -0.99 14.17 -5.63
CA TYR A 115 -0.74 15.59 -5.42
C TYR A 115 -1.26 16.41 -6.59
N MET A 116 -1.88 17.53 -6.29
CA MET A 116 -2.18 18.55 -7.30
C MET A 116 -1.01 19.52 -7.38
N ILE A 117 -0.46 19.72 -8.57
CA ILE A 117 0.66 20.60 -8.81
C ILE A 117 0.32 21.61 -9.92
N GLY A 118 0.91 22.78 -9.83
CA GLY A 118 0.73 23.86 -10.81
C GLY A 118 1.57 25.09 -10.47
N SER A 119 1.49 26.12 -11.32
CA SER A 119 2.22 27.39 -11.17
C SER A 119 1.34 28.57 -10.77
N ASP A 120 0.03 28.36 -10.57
CA ASP A 120 -0.92 29.42 -10.19
C ASP A 120 -0.95 29.57 -8.67
N GLU A 121 -0.20 30.54 -8.14
CA GLU A 121 -0.12 30.82 -6.70
C GLU A 121 -1.41 31.42 -6.11
N SER A 122 -2.40 31.78 -6.95
CA SER A 122 -3.69 32.29 -6.46
C SER A 122 -4.61 31.19 -5.97
N ILE A 123 -4.29 29.92 -6.23
CA ILE A 123 -5.07 28.76 -5.78
C ILE A 123 -4.57 28.36 -4.38
N THR A 124 -5.36 28.67 -3.37
CA THR A 124 -5.04 28.41 -1.95
C THR A 124 -6.10 27.58 -1.22
N ASP A 125 -7.30 27.47 -1.82
CA ASP A 125 -8.42 26.66 -1.33
C ASP A 125 -8.97 25.80 -2.48
N ILE A 126 -9.55 24.65 -2.16
CA ILE A 126 -10.18 23.76 -3.16
C ILE A 126 -11.23 24.50 -3.98
N LYS A 127 -11.93 25.47 -3.38
CA LYS A 127 -12.95 26.30 -4.09
C LYS A 127 -12.37 27.18 -5.19
N ASP A 128 -11.08 27.52 -5.12
CA ASP A 128 -10.40 28.32 -6.16
C ASP A 128 -10.22 27.52 -7.47
N LEU A 129 -10.45 26.21 -7.43
CA LEU A 129 -10.45 25.34 -8.61
C LEU A 129 -11.67 25.56 -9.51
N LYS A 130 -12.69 26.29 -9.07
CA LYS A 130 -13.89 26.55 -9.90
C LYS A 130 -13.53 27.20 -11.24
N GLY A 131 -13.99 26.57 -12.33
CA GLY A 131 -13.70 26.99 -13.71
C GLY A 131 -12.28 26.69 -14.21
N LYS A 132 -11.41 26.12 -13.38
CA LYS A 132 -10.06 25.73 -13.77
C LYS A 132 -10.05 24.42 -14.55
N THR A 133 -9.03 24.24 -15.39
CA THR A 133 -8.77 22.97 -16.09
C THR A 133 -7.75 22.16 -15.30
N ILE A 134 -8.09 20.91 -14.98
CA ILE A 134 -7.25 19.98 -14.23
C ILE A 134 -6.91 18.79 -15.13
N TYR A 135 -5.64 18.58 -15.39
CA TYR A 135 -5.13 17.43 -16.15
C TYR A 135 -4.88 16.26 -15.20
N LEU A 136 -5.41 15.09 -15.53
CA LEU A 136 -5.26 13.88 -14.70
C LEU A 136 -5.29 12.62 -15.57
N THR A 137 -5.05 11.48 -14.93
CA THR A 137 -5.21 10.15 -15.55
C THR A 137 -6.31 9.35 -14.86
N GLY A 138 -6.67 8.21 -15.43
CA GLY A 138 -7.49 7.21 -14.77
C GLY A 138 -8.95 7.62 -14.60
N LYS A 139 -9.61 8.06 -15.68
CA LYS A 139 -11.06 8.30 -15.68
C LYS A 139 -11.81 7.08 -15.18
N GLY A 140 -12.66 7.26 -14.16
CA GLY A 140 -13.38 6.16 -13.50
C GLY A 140 -12.47 5.23 -12.68
N THR A 141 -11.33 5.74 -12.19
CA THR A 141 -10.42 5.04 -11.29
C THR A 141 -10.05 5.88 -10.06
N THR A 142 -9.19 5.38 -9.18
CA THR A 142 -8.85 6.02 -7.90
C THR A 142 -8.52 7.52 -8.00
N PRO A 143 -7.65 8.02 -8.90
CA PRO A 143 -7.37 9.46 -8.97
C PRO A 143 -8.60 10.31 -9.25
N ASP A 144 -9.46 9.84 -10.14
CA ASP A 144 -10.71 10.52 -10.49
C ASP A 144 -11.70 10.54 -9.31
N TYR A 145 -11.90 9.41 -8.65
CA TYR A 145 -12.83 9.30 -7.51
C TYR A 145 -12.34 10.12 -6.31
N VAL A 146 -11.05 10.11 -6.02
CA VAL A 146 -10.46 10.92 -4.93
C VAL A 146 -10.65 12.40 -5.22
N LEU A 147 -10.37 12.85 -6.44
CA LEU A 147 -10.58 14.25 -6.81
C LEU A 147 -12.06 14.66 -6.68
N GLN A 148 -12.98 13.86 -7.25
CA GLN A 148 -14.42 14.14 -7.14
C GLN A 148 -14.89 14.17 -5.69
N TYR A 149 -14.41 13.25 -4.85
CA TYR A 149 -14.74 13.26 -3.43
C TYR A 149 -14.28 14.55 -2.74
N VAL A 150 -13.02 14.94 -2.93
CA VAL A 150 -12.48 16.16 -2.33
C VAL A 150 -13.21 17.41 -2.83
N LEU A 151 -13.54 17.50 -4.12
CA LEU A 151 -14.33 18.60 -4.68
C LEU A 151 -15.71 18.68 -4.02
N GLU A 152 -16.46 17.59 -3.95
CA GLU A 152 -17.82 17.55 -3.43
C GLU A 152 -17.90 17.93 -1.96
N GLU A 153 -16.99 17.41 -1.13
CA GLU A 153 -16.92 17.73 0.30
C GLU A 153 -16.54 19.22 0.55
N ASN A 154 -15.93 19.89 -0.44
CA ASN A 154 -15.67 21.32 -0.42
C ASN A 154 -16.72 22.16 -1.15
N GLY A 155 -17.86 21.56 -1.55
CA GLY A 155 -18.99 22.25 -2.16
C GLY A 155 -18.85 22.56 -3.65
N LEU A 156 -17.93 21.88 -4.34
CA LEU A 156 -17.80 21.88 -5.80
C LEU A 156 -18.28 20.54 -6.34
N SER A 157 -18.77 20.54 -7.57
CA SER A 157 -19.02 19.33 -8.34
C SER A 157 -17.97 19.18 -9.45
N LYS A 158 -17.92 17.99 -10.07
CA LYS A 158 -17.04 17.80 -11.24
C LYS A 158 -17.40 18.68 -12.43
N GLU A 159 -18.64 19.19 -12.50
CA GLU A 159 -19.12 20.12 -13.51
C GLU A 159 -18.66 21.56 -13.25
N ASP A 160 -18.20 21.88 -12.03
CA ASP A 160 -17.61 23.18 -11.69
C ASP A 160 -16.15 23.33 -12.13
N VAL A 161 -15.50 22.26 -12.59
CA VAL A 161 -14.14 22.21 -13.09
C VAL A 161 -14.08 21.55 -14.48
N ASN A 162 -13.00 21.82 -15.25
CA ASN A 162 -12.79 21.16 -16.54
C ASN A 162 -11.79 20.03 -16.37
N LEU A 163 -12.25 18.76 -16.40
CA LEU A 163 -11.38 17.58 -16.24
C LEU A 163 -10.87 17.09 -17.59
N GLU A 164 -9.55 17.15 -17.79
CA GLU A 164 -8.84 16.72 -18.99
C GLU A 164 -8.07 15.42 -18.71
N TYR A 165 -8.63 14.30 -19.14
CA TYR A 165 -8.05 12.98 -18.92
C TYR A 165 -6.97 12.67 -19.96
N LYS A 166 -5.79 12.30 -19.50
CA LYS A 166 -4.70 11.75 -20.31
C LYS A 166 -4.59 10.25 -20.12
N SER A 167 -3.98 9.56 -21.08
CA SER A 167 -3.82 8.11 -21.02
C SER A 167 -2.84 7.68 -19.93
N GLU A 168 -1.76 8.45 -19.75
CA GLU A 168 -0.68 8.13 -18.81
C GLU A 168 -0.20 9.37 -18.03
N ALA A 169 0.35 9.14 -16.85
CA ALA A 169 0.90 10.20 -15.99
C ALA A 169 2.03 11.00 -16.67
N ALA A 170 2.79 10.37 -17.56
CA ALA A 170 3.83 11.03 -18.34
C ALA A 170 3.26 12.10 -19.28
N GLU A 171 2.05 11.92 -19.82
CA GLU A 171 1.39 12.93 -20.67
C GLU A 171 0.93 14.15 -19.84
N VAL A 172 0.41 13.93 -18.63
CA VAL A 172 0.09 15.03 -17.70
C VAL A 172 1.37 15.79 -17.35
N ALA A 173 2.45 15.07 -17.01
CA ALA A 173 3.75 15.68 -16.72
C ALA A 173 4.29 16.50 -17.92
N ALA A 174 4.07 16.03 -19.15
CA ALA A 174 4.47 16.75 -20.35
C ALA A 174 3.70 18.08 -20.49
N VAL A 175 2.38 18.10 -20.27
CA VAL A 175 1.57 19.33 -20.27
C VAL A 175 2.12 20.33 -19.25
N LEU A 176 2.37 19.88 -18.01
CA LEU A 176 2.89 20.74 -16.94
C LEU A 176 4.32 21.25 -17.20
N SER A 177 5.06 20.59 -18.08
CA SER A 177 6.44 20.97 -18.43
C SER A 177 6.52 22.00 -19.56
N THR A 178 5.41 22.39 -20.20
CA THR A 178 5.39 23.33 -21.34
C THR A 178 5.68 24.78 -20.96
N GLY A 179 5.58 25.11 -19.66
CA GLY A 179 5.73 26.48 -19.16
C GLY A 179 4.46 27.34 -19.20
N GLU A 180 3.39 26.84 -19.81
CA GLU A 180 2.07 27.48 -19.75
C GLU A 180 1.40 27.14 -18.39
N PRO A 181 0.63 28.09 -17.81
CA PRO A 181 -0.09 27.81 -16.56
C PRO A 181 -1.03 26.63 -16.72
N ALA A 182 -0.76 25.56 -15.99
CA ALA A 182 -1.57 24.35 -16.00
C ALA A 182 -1.62 23.74 -14.59
N ILE A 183 -2.70 23.01 -14.29
CA ILE A 183 -2.90 22.28 -13.04
C ILE A 183 -2.97 20.80 -13.38
N GLY A 184 -2.21 19.98 -12.69
CA GLY A 184 -2.23 18.54 -12.89
C GLY A 184 -2.34 17.78 -11.58
N LEU A 185 -3.10 16.68 -11.60
CA LEU A 185 -3.17 15.70 -10.52
C LEU A 185 -2.32 14.50 -10.91
N LEU A 186 -1.25 14.26 -10.16
CA LEU A 186 -0.26 13.22 -10.42
C LEU A 186 0.05 12.41 -9.15
N PRO A 187 0.41 11.12 -9.29
CA PRO A 187 0.99 10.36 -8.20
C PRO A 187 2.49 10.58 -8.08
N GLN A 188 3.06 10.29 -6.90
CA GLN A 188 4.50 10.07 -6.77
C GLN A 188 4.91 8.79 -7.54
N PRO A 189 6.10 8.75 -8.11
CA PRO A 189 7.16 9.77 -8.16
C PRO A 189 7.02 10.77 -9.31
N PHE A 190 5.95 10.72 -10.13
CA PHE A 190 5.75 11.62 -11.28
C PHE A 190 5.70 13.10 -10.88
N VAL A 191 5.07 13.42 -9.73
CA VAL A 191 5.07 14.77 -9.15
C VAL A 191 6.50 15.30 -9.02
N THR A 192 7.34 14.58 -8.27
CA THR A 192 8.73 14.97 -8.02
C THR A 192 9.52 15.07 -9.32
N ALA A 193 9.39 14.10 -10.23
CA ALA A 193 10.10 14.10 -11.51
C ALA A 193 9.67 15.29 -12.40
N THR A 194 8.40 15.70 -12.34
CA THR A 194 7.88 16.84 -13.10
C THR A 194 8.37 18.15 -12.51
N MET A 195 8.32 18.33 -11.19
CA MET A 195 8.81 19.52 -10.50
C MET A 195 10.33 19.71 -10.64
N VAL A 196 11.11 18.63 -10.72
CA VAL A 196 12.56 18.70 -11.02
C VAL A 196 12.82 19.23 -12.44
N LYS A 197 11.91 18.98 -13.39
CA LYS A 197 12.03 19.48 -14.78
C LYS A 197 11.50 20.90 -14.95
N ASN A 198 10.54 21.31 -14.15
CA ASN A 198 9.96 22.66 -14.16
C ASN A 198 9.87 23.21 -12.72
N GLU A 199 10.86 24.01 -12.35
CA GLU A 199 11.00 24.59 -11.01
C GLU A 199 9.94 25.64 -10.66
N ASN A 200 9.13 26.09 -11.63
CA ASN A 200 8.00 27.01 -11.40
C ASN A 200 6.77 26.29 -10.86
N LEU A 201 6.75 24.94 -10.86
CA LEU A 201 5.63 24.18 -10.32
C LEU A 201 5.76 24.03 -8.81
N ASN A 202 4.63 24.16 -8.12
CA ASN A 202 4.49 23.94 -6.70
C ASN A 202 3.43 22.87 -6.44
N ILE A 203 3.51 22.20 -5.28
CA ILE A 203 2.39 21.43 -4.78
C ILE A 203 1.32 22.41 -4.34
N ILE A 204 0.16 22.37 -5.00
CA ILE A 204 -1.03 23.17 -4.67
C ILE A 204 -1.79 22.46 -3.53
N PHE A 205 -2.08 21.17 -3.72
CA PHE A 205 -2.74 20.35 -2.71
C PHE A 205 -2.10 18.96 -2.60
N ASP A 206 -1.87 18.53 -1.37
CA ASP A 206 -1.66 17.13 -1.00
C ASP A 206 -3.04 16.50 -0.79
N MET A 207 -3.45 15.60 -1.68
CA MET A 207 -4.78 14.99 -1.63
C MET A 207 -4.97 14.10 -0.40
N ASN A 208 -3.89 13.57 0.17
CA ASN A 208 -3.95 12.83 1.43
C ASN A 208 -4.26 13.77 2.60
N ALA A 209 -3.62 14.95 2.63
CA ALA A 209 -3.92 15.96 3.64
C ALA A 209 -5.35 16.51 3.51
N GLU A 210 -5.83 16.73 2.27
CA GLU A 210 -7.22 17.18 2.04
C GLU A 210 -8.24 16.10 2.44
N TRP A 211 -7.96 14.82 2.13
CA TRP A 211 -8.76 13.69 2.59
C TRP A 211 -8.86 13.64 4.13
N ASN A 212 -7.72 13.74 4.82
CA ASN A 212 -7.68 13.69 6.28
C ASN A 212 -8.44 14.87 6.93
N LYS A 213 -8.41 16.07 6.33
CA LYS A 213 -9.22 17.21 6.79
C LYS A 213 -10.72 16.92 6.72
N ILE A 214 -11.17 16.27 5.64
CA ILE A 214 -12.57 15.93 5.44
C ILE A 214 -13.01 14.83 6.42
N GLN A 215 -12.20 13.80 6.58
CA GLN A 215 -12.53 12.64 7.40
C GLN A 215 -12.41 12.90 8.91
N GLY A 216 -11.56 13.84 9.34
CA GLY A 216 -11.27 14.11 10.75
C GLY A 216 -10.38 13.04 11.39
N GLU A 217 -10.16 13.15 12.70
CA GLU A 217 -9.19 12.31 13.43
C GLU A 217 -9.60 10.82 13.49
N ASP A 218 -10.91 10.55 13.57
CA ASP A 218 -11.44 9.18 13.68
C ASP A 218 -11.93 8.61 12.32
N GLY A 219 -11.65 9.32 11.23
CA GLY A 219 -12.13 8.96 9.90
C GLY A 219 -11.23 7.97 9.16
N SER A 220 -11.62 7.63 7.93
CA SER A 220 -10.84 6.75 7.08
C SER A 220 -9.59 7.45 6.55
N MET A 221 -8.53 6.68 6.30
CA MET A 221 -7.34 7.15 5.61
C MET A 221 -7.48 7.00 4.09
N MET A 222 -6.78 7.82 3.31
CA MET A 222 -6.65 7.60 1.87
C MET A 222 -5.64 6.47 1.62
N VAL A 223 -6.14 5.27 1.34
CA VAL A 223 -5.30 4.06 1.16
C VAL A 223 -4.99 3.85 -0.32
N THR A 224 -3.71 3.93 -0.69
CA THR A 224 -3.26 3.65 -2.06
C THR A 224 -2.91 2.19 -2.26
N GLY A 225 -2.09 1.62 -1.40
CA GLY A 225 -1.56 0.27 -1.55
C GLY A 225 -1.79 -0.61 -0.32
N VAL A 226 -2.09 -1.87 -0.60
CA VAL A 226 -2.25 -2.91 0.42
C VAL A 226 -1.48 -4.16 0.03
N THR A 227 -1.16 -4.98 1.01
CA THR A 227 -0.57 -6.30 0.82
C THR A 227 -1.66 -7.35 0.95
N VAL A 228 -1.83 -8.17 -0.08
CA VAL A 228 -2.78 -9.30 -0.10
C VAL A 228 -2.04 -10.62 -0.07
N VAL A 229 -2.63 -11.61 0.58
CA VAL A 229 -2.17 -13.00 0.63
C VAL A 229 -3.27 -13.93 0.13
N ARG A 230 -2.90 -15.00 -0.58
CA ARG A 230 -3.86 -16.09 -0.88
C ARG A 230 -4.22 -16.81 0.42
N LYS A 231 -5.52 -16.99 0.70
CA LYS A 231 -5.99 -17.65 1.93
C LYS A 231 -5.47 -19.08 2.07
N GLU A 232 -5.43 -19.84 0.98
CA GLU A 232 -4.84 -21.18 0.97
C GLU A 232 -3.38 -21.16 1.47
N PHE A 233 -2.55 -20.21 0.97
CA PHE A 233 -1.18 -20.07 1.42
C PHE A 233 -1.09 -19.65 2.90
N LEU A 234 -1.93 -18.69 3.31
CA LEU A 234 -2.02 -18.24 4.71
C LEU A 234 -2.37 -19.37 5.67
N GLU A 235 -3.35 -20.21 5.32
CA GLU A 235 -3.79 -21.35 6.13
C GLU A 235 -2.69 -22.41 6.28
N GLU A 236 -1.98 -22.70 5.18
CA GLU A 236 -0.92 -23.70 5.15
C GLU A 236 0.40 -23.21 5.75
N ASN A 237 0.71 -21.90 5.64
CA ASN A 237 2.00 -21.31 5.95
C ASN A 237 1.89 -20.06 6.83
N GLU A 238 1.01 -20.06 7.83
CA GLU A 238 0.77 -18.91 8.73
C GLU A 238 2.07 -18.36 9.34
N GLY A 239 3.01 -19.26 9.74
CA GLY A 239 4.32 -18.86 10.26
C GLY A 239 5.15 -18.07 9.26
N ALA A 240 5.16 -18.50 7.99
CA ALA A 240 5.88 -17.78 6.93
C ALA A 240 5.24 -16.42 6.62
N VAL A 241 3.91 -16.28 6.69
CA VAL A 241 3.23 -15.00 6.52
C VAL A 241 3.57 -14.06 7.69
N LYS A 242 3.63 -14.53 8.92
CA LYS A 242 4.06 -13.72 10.08
C LYS A 242 5.50 -13.23 9.93
N LEU A 243 6.41 -14.09 9.49
CA LEU A 243 7.80 -13.69 9.17
C LEU A 243 7.85 -12.64 8.07
N PHE A 244 7.06 -12.81 7.00
CA PHE A 244 6.96 -11.80 5.95
C PHE A 244 6.49 -10.44 6.49
N LEU A 245 5.46 -10.42 7.35
CA LEU A 245 4.94 -9.17 7.93
C LEU A 245 5.99 -8.45 8.79
N GLN A 246 6.81 -9.21 9.56
CA GLN A 246 7.93 -8.65 10.32
C GLN A 246 8.99 -8.07 9.39
N ASP A 247 9.40 -8.81 8.37
CA ASP A 247 10.36 -8.38 7.37
C ASP A 247 9.89 -7.15 6.59
N HIS A 248 8.61 -7.12 6.19
CA HIS A 248 8.00 -6.00 5.47
C HIS A 248 7.94 -4.74 6.34
N LYS A 249 7.52 -4.87 7.59
CA LYS A 249 7.51 -3.78 8.56
C LYS A 249 8.90 -3.18 8.72
N GLN A 250 9.92 -4.02 8.93
CA GLN A 250 11.31 -3.58 9.04
C GLN A 250 11.76 -2.82 7.77
N SER A 251 11.43 -3.34 6.59
CA SER A 251 11.78 -2.72 5.32
C SER A 251 11.10 -1.35 5.13
N ALA A 252 9.81 -1.23 5.47
CA ALA A 252 9.08 0.04 5.41
C ALA A 252 9.66 1.08 6.39
N GLU A 253 9.98 0.65 7.61
CA GLU A 253 10.65 1.50 8.62
C GLU A 253 12.05 1.95 8.15
N TYR A 254 12.85 1.06 7.56
CA TYR A 254 14.15 1.38 7.00
C TYR A 254 14.05 2.47 5.92
N VAL A 255 13.11 2.32 4.97
CA VAL A 255 12.90 3.29 3.89
C VAL A 255 12.60 4.69 4.42
N ASN A 256 11.80 4.78 5.48
CA ASN A 256 11.44 6.07 6.08
C ASN A 256 12.56 6.68 6.95
N ASN A 257 13.43 5.85 7.54
CA ASN A 257 14.48 6.29 8.46
C ASN A 257 15.81 6.61 7.74
N ASP A 258 16.11 5.96 6.61
CA ASP A 258 17.35 6.17 5.84
C ASP A 258 17.05 6.42 4.36
N ILE A 259 16.61 7.64 4.06
CA ILE A 259 16.24 8.07 2.69
C ILE A 259 17.42 7.94 1.70
N GLU A 260 18.66 8.17 2.17
CA GLU A 260 19.85 8.11 1.32
C GLU A 260 20.11 6.67 0.85
N ALA A 261 20.13 5.72 1.78
CA ALA A 261 20.31 4.32 1.46
C ALA A 261 19.13 3.74 0.69
N ALA A 262 17.89 4.06 1.11
CA ALA A 262 16.67 3.65 0.40
C ALA A 262 16.64 4.14 -1.05
N ALA A 263 17.06 5.39 -1.32
CA ALA A 263 17.10 5.93 -2.68
C ALA A 263 18.09 5.15 -3.58
N SER A 264 19.22 4.73 -3.03
CA SER A 264 20.20 3.91 -3.76
C SER A 264 19.62 2.55 -4.13
N LEU A 265 18.87 1.90 -3.20
CA LEU A 265 18.18 0.63 -3.46
C LEU A 265 17.05 0.78 -4.48
N VAL A 266 16.26 1.82 -4.38
CA VAL A 266 15.17 2.15 -5.31
C VAL A 266 15.70 2.32 -6.74
N VAL A 267 16.88 2.93 -6.92
CA VAL A 267 17.55 3.05 -8.21
C VAL A 267 18.15 1.73 -8.67
N LYS A 268 18.84 0.99 -7.77
CA LYS A 268 19.41 -0.34 -8.05
C LYS A 268 18.34 -1.29 -8.60
N LEU A 269 17.13 -1.25 -8.03
CA LEU A 269 15.98 -2.08 -8.42
C LEU A 269 15.17 -1.50 -9.59
N GLY A 270 15.56 -0.36 -10.14
CA GLY A 270 14.94 0.25 -11.31
C GLY A 270 13.53 0.80 -11.07
N ILE A 271 13.14 1.09 -9.81
CA ILE A 271 11.84 1.67 -9.47
C ILE A 271 11.80 3.14 -9.88
N ILE A 272 12.84 3.89 -9.56
CA ILE A 272 13.07 5.29 -9.99
C ILE A 272 14.43 5.35 -10.68
N GLU A 273 14.53 6.07 -11.80
CA GLU A 273 15.74 6.07 -12.62
C GLU A 273 16.92 6.83 -12.02
N LYS A 274 16.65 7.87 -11.20
CA LYS A 274 17.65 8.82 -10.72
C LYS A 274 17.58 9.01 -9.21
N GLU A 275 18.72 8.82 -8.56
CA GLU A 275 18.85 8.94 -7.11
C GLU A 275 18.42 10.31 -6.54
N PRO A 276 18.75 11.47 -7.15
CA PRO A 276 18.24 12.75 -6.67
C PRO A 276 16.70 12.87 -6.73
N VAL A 277 16.05 12.20 -7.69
CA VAL A 277 14.59 12.15 -7.77
C VAL A 277 14.05 11.21 -6.69
N ALA A 278 14.68 10.04 -6.50
CA ALA A 278 14.29 9.09 -5.46
C ALA A 278 14.35 9.72 -4.06
N LYS A 279 15.44 10.40 -3.72
CA LYS A 279 15.60 11.11 -2.43
C LYS A 279 14.52 12.14 -2.16
N LYS A 280 14.08 12.86 -3.19
CA LYS A 280 13.00 13.86 -3.08
C LYS A 280 11.61 13.24 -3.07
N ALA A 281 11.42 12.09 -3.76
CA ALA A 281 10.12 11.45 -3.90
C ALA A 281 9.75 10.57 -2.69
N ILE A 282 10.70 9.81 -2.15
CA ILE A 282 10.45 8.85 -1.06
C ILE A 282 9.69 9.47 0.12
N PRO A 283 10.05 10.65 0.67
CA PRO A 283 9.31 11.26 1.78
C PRO A 283 7.85 11.57 1.47
N ASN A 284 7.49 11.68 0.19
CA ASN A 284 6.13 11.98 -0.27
C ASN A 284 5.40 10.75 -0.84
N CYS A 285 6.02 9.57 -0.75
CA CYS A 285 5.39 8.31 -1.17
C CYS A 285 4.52 7.69 -0.07
N ASN A 286 4.47 8.28 1.13
CA ASN A 286 3.67 7.83 2.26
C ASN A 286 3.77 6.30 2.50
N ILE A 287 5.02 5.79 2.43
CA ILE A 287 5.32 4.38 2.72
C ILE A 287 5.02 4.12 4.18
N THR A 288 4.24 3.09 4.46
CA THR A 288 3.79 2.77 5.81
C THR A 288 3.69 1.26 6.03
N TYR A 289 3.41 0.88 7.26
CA TYR A 289 2.99 -0.46 7.64
C TYR A 289 1.91 -0.33 8.70
N ILE A 290 0.67 -0.63 8.32
CA ILE A 290 -0.49 -0.60 9.22
C ILE A 290 -1.20 -1.94 9.09
N ASP A 291 -1.39 -2.66 10.19
CA ASP A 291 -2.03 -3.96 10.23
C ASP A 291 -3.24 -4.02 11.19
N SER A 292 -3.80 -5.20 11.36
CA SER A 292 -4.84 -5.52 12.34
C SER A 292 -6.09 -4.62 12.26
N GLU A 293 -6.65 -4.21 13.39
CA GLU A 293 -7.89 -3.41 13.45
C GLU A 293 -7.71 -2.00 12.84
N GLU A 294 -6.52 -1.40 12.95
CA GLU A 294 -6.24 -0.10 12.35
C GLU A 294 -6.30 -0.17 10.83
N MET A 295 -5.66 -1.21 10.23
CA MET A 295 -5.77 -1.50 8.80
C MET A 295 -7.22 -1.68 8.37
N LYS A 296 -7.99 -2.50 9.10
CA LYS A 296 -9.40 -2.75 8.78
C LYS A 296 -10.21 -1.47 8.79
N ASN A 297 -10.09 -0.64 9.83
CA ASN A 297 -10.85 0.58 9.96
C ASN A 297 -10.52 1.58 8.84
N ALA A 298 -9.23 1.80 8.58
CA ALA A 298 -8.78 2.70 7.52
C ALA A 298 -9.24 2.22 6.14
N LEU A 299 -9.00 0.94 5.81
CA LEU A 299 -9.29 0.39 4.49
C LEU A 299 -10.80 0.26 4.24
N SER A 300 -11.60 -0.20 5.21
CA SER A 300 -13.03 -0.34 5.04
C SER A 300 -13.71 1.01 4.80
N GLY A 301 -13.32 2.06 5.53
CA GLY A 301 -13.82 3.41 5.33
C GLY A 301 -13.43 3.98 3.96
N TYR A 302 -12.19 3.74 3.51
CA TYR A 302 -11.75 4.14 2.17
C TYR A 302 -12.56 3.45 1.07
N LEU A 303 -12.74 2.12 1.16
CA LEU A 303 -13.51 1.36 0.18
C LEU A 303 -14.99 1.77 0.17
N ASP A 304 -15.57 2.16 1.31
CA ASP A 304 -16.94 2.66 1.40
C ASP A 304 -17.11 3.99 0.63
N VAL A 305 -16.15 4.91 0.73
CA VAL A 305 -16.15 6.14 -0.07
C VAL A 305 -16.11 5.82 -1.56
N LEU A 306 -15.22 4.93 -2.01
CA LEU A 306 -15.15 4.52 -3.41
C LEU A 306 -16.43 3.81 -3.87
N TYR A 307 -16.99 2.94 -3.04
CA TYR A 307 -18.25 2.22 -3.32
C TYR A 307 -19.42 3.19 -3.56
N LYS A 308 -19.54 4.22 -2.73
CA LYS A 308 -20.57 5.25 -2.87
C LYS A 308 -20.41 6.09 -4.15
N LYS A 309 -19.17 6.25 -4.65
CA LYS A 309 -18.92 6.93 -5.93
C LYS A 309 -19.25 6.03 -7.12
N ASP A 310 -18.71 4.82 -7.13
CA ASP A 310 -19.00 3.78 -8.14
C ASP A 310 -18.67 2.40 -7.57
N ALA A 311 -19.70 1.59 -7.32
CA ALA A 311 -19.51 0.22 -6.83
C ALA A 311 -18.55 -0.62 -7.70
N LYS A 312 -18.46 -0.35 -9.01
CA LYS A 312 -17.54 -1.05 -9.91
C LYS A 312 -16.08 -0.79 -9.60
N ALA A 313 -15.76 0.37 -8.99
CA ALA A 313 -14.40 0.71 -8.58
C ALA A 313 -13.77 -0.32 -7.64
N ILE A 314 -14.60 -1.02 -6.88
CA ILE A 314 -14.19 -2.02 -5.89
C ILE A 314 -14.67 -3.45 -6.21
N GLY A 315 -15.17 -3.68 -7.43
CA GLY A 315 -15.64 -5.00 -7.88
C GLY A 315 -17.11 -5.29 -7.61
N GLY A 316 -17.93 -4.26 -7.34
CA GLY A 316 -19.39 -4.34 -7.24
C GLY A 316 -19.95 -4.48 -5.83
N ASN A 317 -19.21 -5.02 -4.88
CA ASN A 317 -19.62 -5.18 -3.49
C ASN A 317 -18.50 -4.80 -2.53
N LEU A 318 -18.88 -4.27 -1.36
CA LEU A 318 -17.94 -4.12 -0.25
C LEU A 318 -17.45 -5.52 0.20
N PRO A 319 -16.15 -5.70 0.46
CA PRO A 319 -15.63 -6.97 0.97
C PRO A 319 -16.22 -7.33 2.33
N ALA A 320 -16.35 -8.64 2.58
CA ALA A 320 -16.79 -9.15 3.89
C ALA A 320 -15.64 -9.13 4.93
N GLU A 321 -15.97 -9.46 6.19
CA GLU A 321 -15.03 -9.43 7.33
C GLU A 321 -13.77 -10.25 7.12
N ASP A 322 -13.87 -11.38 6.43
CA ASP A 322 -12.76 -12.29 6.15
C ASP A 322 -11.78 -11.79 5.06
N PHE A 323 -12.05 -10.61 4.49
CA PHE A 323 -11.11 -9.86 3.66
C PHE A 323 -9.96 -9.28 4.48
N TYR A 324 -10.17 -9.01 5.77
CA TYR A 324 -9.20 -8.37 6.65
C TYR A 324 -8.56 -9.40 7.59
N TYR A 325 -7.25 -9.65 7.42
CA TYR A 325 -6.51 -10.52 8.35
C TYR A 325 -6.11 -9.73 9.59
N LEU A 326 -6.60 -10.17 10.75
CA LEU A 326 -6.37 -9.47 12.02
C LEU A 326 -5.30 -10.17 12.91
N GLY A 327 -4.56 -11.14 12.37
CA GLY A 327 -3.47 -11.78 13.09
C GLY A 327 -3.92 -12.78 14.18
N LYS A 328 -5.16 -13.29 14.13
CA LYS A 328 -5.73 -14.20 15.14
C LYS A 328 -5.73 -15.64 14.67
#